data_84e980e913da9d55538abd002bb7b626
#
_entry.id   84e980e913da9d55538abd002bb7b626
#
_cell.length_a   1.000
_cell.length_b   1.000
_cell.length_c   1.000
_cell.angle_alpha   90.00
_cell.angle_beta   90.00
_cell.angle_gamma   90.00
#
_symmetry.space_group_name_H-M   'P 1'
#
loop_
_entity.id
_entity.type
_entity.pdbx_description
1 polymer ?
#
loop_
_entity_poly.entity_id
_entity_poly.type
_entity_poly.pdbx_seq_one_letter_code
_entity_poly.pdbx_strand_id
1 'polypeptide(L)'
;SMLRKGGFSTLRRCIQNGDNHWDSLPVCGFYFYLISRFPDNGMLPAVTIFLAYGSMFWVLWRASQRYEVNKWYLFVASFFILSTYWFYDICSGIRNGLTFTLFCLFAYVELVEKKYKPACWLGYLAMCLMHSSGILMMMIRIALLLSGKKNSKFMSVLVFFAMILGGAVVPRLGEITNIEYLQLISEKAERATATSGFVNGTQYLVICWMQFS
;
A
#
# COMPACT_ATOMS: atom_id res chain seq x y z
N SER A 1 23.85 -0.06 11.37
CA SER A 1 23.21 0.94 10.53
C SER A 1 23.42 2.35 11.11
N MET A 2 23.37 3.37 10.27
CA MET A 2 23.53 4.79 10.64
C MET A 2 22.51 5.23 11.72
N LEU A 3 21.24 4.82 11.58
CA LEU A 3 20.17 5.12 12.54
C LEU A 3 20.39 4.49 13.92
N ARG A 4 20.99 3.30 13.97
CA ARG A 4 21.28 2.62 15.24
C ARG A 4 22.28 3.41 16.10
N LYS A 5 23.32 3.97 15.45
CA LYS A 5 24.39 4.73 16.13
C LYS A 5 23.96 6.17 16.46
N GLY A 6 23.23 6.82 15.57
CA GLY A 6 22.94 8.25 15.64
C GLY A 6 21.65 8.65 16.37
N GLY A 7 20.79 7.70 16.70
CA GLY A 7 19.55 7.95 17.44
C GLY A 7 18.51 8.79 16.69
N PHE A 8 17.57 9.37 17.43
CA PHE A 8 16.46 10.17 16.88
C PHE A 8 16.96 11.46 16.20
N SER A 9 18.06 12.05 16.67
CA SER A 9 18.67 13.22 16.05
C SER A 9 19.14 12.93 14.61
N THR A 10 19.63 11.71 14.35
CA THR A 10 20.02 11.29 13.01
C THR A 10 18.81 11.09 12.11
N LEU A 11 17.73 10.49 12.62
CA LEU A 11 16.48 10.40 11.85
C LEU A 11 15.98 11.79 11.46
N ARG A 12 15.92 12.73 12.43
CA ARG A 12 15.48 14.11 12.18
C ARG A 12 16.34 14.77 11.10
N ARG A 13 17.66 14.63 11.16
CA ARG A 13 18.61 15.16 10.18
C ARG A 13 18.38 14.54 8.79
N CYS A 14 18.22 13.23 8.70
CA CYS A 14 17.92 12.55 7.42
C CYS A 14 16.60 13.03 6.81
N ILE A 15 15.57 13.26 7.63
CA ILE A 15 14.29 13.83 7.16
C ILE A 15 14.50 15.27 6.67
N GLN A 16 15.24 16.10 7.41
CA GLN A 16 15.47 17.49 7.05
C GLN A 16 16.34 17.66 5.79
N ASN A 17 17.28 16.73 5.57
CA ASN A 17 18.16 16.74 4.39
C ASN A 17 17.54 16.07 3.16
N GLY A 18 16.35 15.46 3.28
CA GLY A 18 15.72 14.70 2.20
C GLY A 18 16.45 13.39 1.84
N ASP A 19 17.33 12.88 2.72
CA ASP A 19 18.10 11.65 2.48
C ASP A 19 17.16 10.48 2.20
N ASN A 20 17.31 9.83 1.05
CA ASN A 20 16.46 8.70 0.61
C ASN A 20 14.95 9.04 0.55
N HIS A 21 14.59 10.29 0.29
CA HIS A 21 13.20 10.78 0.27
C HIS A 21 12.45 10.60 1.60
N TRP A 22 13.14 10.67 2.72
CA TRP A 22 12.54 10.50 4.04
C TRP A 22 11.71 11.71 4.48
N ASP A 23 11.96 12.88 3.92
CA ASP A 23 11.13 14.08 4.02
C ASP A 23 9.73 13.85 3.47
N SER A 24 9.62 13.15 2.32
CA SER A 24 8.35 12.79 1.69
C SER A 24 7.68 11.55 2.30
N LEU A 25 8.45 10.70 3.02
CA LEU A 25 7.99 9.42 3.56
C LEU A 25 8.33 9.27 5.06
N PRO A 26 7.83 10.17 5.92
CA PRO A 26 8.24 10.23 7.32
C PRO A 26 7.85 8.98 8.13
N VAL A 27 6.74 8.34 7.81
CA VAL A 27 6.29 7.11 8.49
C VAL A 27 7.24 5.95 8.16
N CYS A 28 7.74 5.87 6.92
CA CYS A 28 8.76 4.90 6.54
C CYS A 28 10.05 5.11 7.33
N GLY A 29 10.54 6.35 7.40
CA GLY A 29 11.73 6.70 8.19
C GLY A 29 11.56 6.33 9.67
N PHE A 30 10.41 6.63 10.25
CA PHE A 30 10.10 6.29 11.63
C PHE A 30 10.03 4.77 11.86
N TYR A 31 9.43 4.01 10.93
CA TYR A 31 9.42 2.55 10.98
C TYR A 31 10.83 1.96 10.99
N PHE A 32 11.69 2.40 10.07
CA PHE A 32 13.09 1.96 10.03
C PHE A 32 13.85 2.36 11.29
N TYR A 33 13.59 3.55 11.85
CA TYR A 33 14.17 3.97 13.11
C TYR A 33 13.77 3.05 14.27
N LEU A 34 12.48 2.72 14.41
CA LEU A 34 12.02 1.82 15.47
C LEU A 34 12.70 0.44 15.37
N ILE A 35 12.73 -0.14 14.17
CA ILE A 35 13.35 -1.46 13.96
C ILE A 35 14.88 -1.40 14.17
N SER A 36 15.54 -0.27 13.85
CA SER A 36 16.97 -0.13 14.06
C SER A 36 17.41 -0.22 15.52
N ARG A 37 16.49 -0.15 16.48
CA ARG A 37 16.75 -0.33 17.92
C ARG A 37 17.05 -1.77 18.29
N PHE A 38 16.61 -2.72 17.50
CA PHE A 38 16.95 -4.12 17.70
C PHE A 38 18.39 -4.39 17.24
N PRO A 39 19.15 -5.23 17.97
CA PRO A 39 20.57 -5.45 17.70
C PRO A 39 20.81 -6.23 16.37
N ASP A 40 19.85 -7.02 15.93
CA ASP A 40 19.96 -7.84 14.73
C ASP A 40 19.44 -7.12 13.47
N ASN A 41 20.18 -7.27 12.36
CA ASN A 41 19.78 -6.73 11.06
C ASN A 41 18.64 -7.55 10.41
N GLY A 42 18.47 -8.81 10.77
CA GLY A 42 17.37 -9.66 10.34
C GLY A 42 16.00 -9.25 10.89
N MET A 43 15.98 -8.40 11.93
CA MET A 43 14.71 -7.93 12.53
C MET A 43 13.84 -7.13 11.56
N LEU A 44 14.45 -6.36 10.65
CA LEU A 44 13.66 -5.57 9.70
C LEU A 44 12.81 -6.45 8.77
N PRO A 45 13.37 -7.40 8.02
CA PRO A 45 12.54 -8.32 7.23
C PRO A 45 11.62 -9.18 8.10
N ALA A 46 12.07 -9.67 9.25
CA ALA A 46 11.26 -10.51 10.13
C ALA A 46 10.00 -9.82 10.62
N VAL A 47 10.12 -8.59 11.16
CA VAL A 47 8.98 -7.80 11.63
C VAL A 47 8.07 -7.41 10.46
N THR A 48 8.64 -7.03 9.32
CA THR A 48 7.84 -6.68 8.12
C THR A 48 7.00 -7.86 7.65
N ILE A 49 7.59 -9.04 7.56
CA ILE A 49 6.90 -10.28 7.16
C ILE A 49 5.81 -10.65 8.16
N PHE A 50 6.14 -10.58 9.45
CA PHE A 50 5.17 -10.86 10.50
C PHE A 50 3.97 -9.91 10.42
N LEU A 51 4.19 -8.62 10.22
CA LEU A 51 3.12 -7.64 10.07
C LEU A 51 2.32 -7.85 8.77
N ALA A 52 3.00 -8.11 7.65
CA ALA A 52 2.36 -8.30 6.36
C ALA A 52 1.49 -9.57 6.33
N TYR A 53 2.07 -10.73 6.56
CA TYR A 53 1.30 -11.98 6.58
C TYR A 53 0.34 -12.06 7.76
N GLY A 54 0.74 -11.58 8.93
CA GLY A 54 -0.12 -11.55 10.12
C GLY A 54 -1.40 -10.76 9.87
N SER A 55 -1.31 -9.59 9.24
CA SER A 55 -2.49 -8.79 8.87
C SER A 55 -3.38 -9.49 7.85
N MET A 56 -2.80 -10.12 6.82
CA MET A 56 -3.56 -10.84 5.80
C MET A 56 -4.26 -12.08 6.36
N PHE A 57 -3.54 -12.90 7.14
CA PHE A 57 -4.13 -14.08 7.77
C PHE A 57 -5.17 -13.71 8.83
N TRP A 58 -4.96 -12.61 9.56
CA TRP A 58 -5.95 -12.11 10.48
C TRP A 58 -7.25 -11.72 9.75
N VAL A 59 -7.14 -10.97 8.65
CA VAL A 59 -8.31 -10.62 7.81
C VAL A 59 -9.00 -11.86 7.29
N LEU A 60 -8.25 -12.83 6.76
CA LEU A 60 -8.78 -14.08 6.24
C LEU A 60 -9.50 -14.89 7.32
N TRP A 61 -8.89 -15.00 8.50
CA TRP A 61 -9.49 -15.68 9.65
C TRP A 61 -10.79 -14.99 10.09
N ARG A 62 -10.78 -13.66 10.24
CA ARG A 62 -11.99 -12.91 10.62
C ARG A 62 -13.09 -13.02 9.56
N ALA A 63 -12.74 -12.95 8.29
CA ALA A 63 -13.68 -13.14 7.20
C ALA A 63 -14.29 -14.55 7.22
N SER A 64 -13.48 -15.59 7.44
CA SER A 64 -13.96 -16.97 7.52
C SER A 64 -14.94 -17.21 8.65
N GLN A 65 -14.71 -16.59 9.81
CA GLN A 65 -15.63 -16.64 10.94
C GLN A 65 -16.96 -15.92 10.65
N ARG A 66 -16.90 -14.79 9.95
CA ARG A 66 -18.07 -13.96 9.65
C ARG A 66 -18.99 -14.58 8.61
N TYR A 67 -18.39 -15.22 7.59
CA TYR A 67 -19.11 -15.78 6.44
C TYR A 67 -19.24 -17.30 6.48
N GLU A 68 -18.88 -17.91 7.61
CA GLU A 68 -18.92 -19.37 7.84
C GLU A 68 -18.28 -20.18 6.70
N VAL A 69 -17.10 -19.67 6.23
CA VAL A 69 -16.42 -20.24 5.08
C VAL A 69 -15.89 -21.64 5.39
N ASN A 70 -16.09 -22.58 4.49
CA ASN A 70 -15.56 -23.94 4.61
C ASN A 70 -14.03 -23.93 4.75
N LYS A 71 -13.49 -24.80 5.61
CA LYS A 71 -12.05 -24.95 5.87
C LYS A 71 -11.22 -25.19 4.60
N TRP A 72 -11.79 -25.84 3.60
CA TRP A 72 -11.13 -26.05 2.31
C TRP A 72 -10.88 -24.73 1.57
N TYR A 73 -11.87 -23.84 1.50
CA TYR A 73 -11.68 -22.52 0.88
C TYR A 73 -10.70 -21.66 1.67
N LEU A 74 -10.70 -21.78 3.01
CA LEU A 74 -9.72 -21.10 3.85
C LEU A 74 -8.30 -21.59 3.56
N PHE A 75 -8.12 -22.91 3.40
CA PHE A 75 -6.83 -23.48 3.03
C PHE A 75 -6.35 -22.98 1.65
N VAL A 76 -7.23 -23.03 0.64
CA VAL A 76 -6.91 -22.55 -0.72
C VAL A 76 -6.58 -21.07 -0.72
N ALA A 77 -7.34 -20.24 0.00
CA ALA A 77 -7.07 -18.80 0.11
C ALA A 77 -5.74 -18.53 0.85
N SER A 78 -5.41 -19.31 1.88
CA SER A 78 -4.11 -19.21 2.57
C SER A 78 -2.95 -19.56 1.65
N PHE A 79 -3.10 -20.64 0.88
CA PHE A 79 -2.11 -21.05 -0.12
C PHE A 79 -1.94 -19.97 -1.21
N PHE A 80 -3.05 -19.38 -1.67
CA PHE A 80 -3.02 -18.28 -2.64
C PHE A 80 -2.28 -17.06 -2.10
N ILE A 81 -2.52 -16.66 -0.84
CA ILE A 81 -1.78 -15.57 -0.19
C ILE A 81 -0.28 -15.86 -0.20
N LEU A 82 0.13 -17.06 0.21
CA LEU A 82 1.54 -17.45 0.26
C LEU A 82 2.19 -17.54 -1.12
N SER A 83 1.44 -17.94 -2.15
CA SER A 83 1.96 -18.04 -3.52
C SER A 83 2.01 -16.70 -4.25
N THR A 84 1.08 -15.79 -3.98
CA THR A 84 0.99 -14.49 -4.65
C THR A 84 1.91 -13.45 -4.01
N TYR A 85 2.03 -13.47 -2.69
CA TYR A 85 2.94 -12.61 -1.94
C TYR A 85 4.21 -13.39 -1.62
N TRP A 86 5.16 -13.38 -2.54
CA TRP A 86 6.43 -14.04 -2.31
C TRP A 86 7.18 -13.34 -1.17
N PHE A 87 7.73 -14.15 -0.29
CA PHE A 87 8.58 -13.70 0.81
C PHE A 87 9.68 -12.73 0.34
N TYR A 88 10.30 -13.03 -0.81
CA TYR A 88 11.32 -12.19 -1.42
C TYR A 88 10.80 -10.81 -1.80
N ASP A 89 9.58 -10.72 -2.37
CA ASP A 89 8.99 -9.45 -2.78
C ASP A 89 8.66 -8.56 -1.58
N ILE A 90 8.21 -9.16 -0.47
CA ILE A 90 8.00 -8.42 0.78
C ILE A 90 9.34 -7.95 1.36
N CYS A 91 10.40 -8.77 1.30
CA CYS A 91 11.72 -8.39 1.80
C CYS A 91 12.40 -7.33 0.94
N SER A 92 12.26 -7.39 -0.40
CA SER A 92 12.84 -6.41 -1.32
C SER A 92 12.02 -5.14 -1.41
N GLY A 93 10.69 -5.25 -1.36
CA GLY A 93 9.72 -4.16 -1.40
C GLY A 93 9.06 -3.86 -0.05
N ILE A 94 9.82 -3.86 1.06
CA ILE A 94 9.32 -3.72 2.44
C ILE A 94 8.23 -2.65 2.58
N ARG A 95 8.45 -1.46 2.05
CA ARG A 95 7.53 -0.33 2.13
C ARG A 95 6.23 -0.59 1.40
N ASN A 96 6.32 -1.15 0.20
CA ASN A 96 5.18 -1.40 -0.67
C ASN A 96 4.32 -2.54 -0.12
N GLY A 97 4.94 -3.69 0.19
CA GLY A 97 4.25 -4.85 0.75
C GLY A 97 3.52 -4.52 2.05
N LEU A 98 4.19 -3.81 2.98
CA LEU A 98 3.59 -3.41 4.25
C LEU A 98 2.44 -2.41 4.06
N THR A 99 2.58 -1.44 3.14
CA THR A 99 1.53 -0.48 2.83
C THR A 99 0.26 -1.17 2.31
N PHE A 100 0.38 -2.09 1.36
CA PHE A 100 -0.77 -2.81 0.81
C PHE A 100 -1.47 -3.67 1.87
N THR A 101 -0.72 -4.46 2.61
CA THR A 101 -1.31 -5.39 3.57
C THR A 101 -1.99 -4.69 4.75
N LEU A 102 -1.38 -3.64 5.29
CA LEU A 102 -1.98 -2.85 6.35
C LEU A 102 -3.16 -2.01 5.85
N PHE A 103 -3.10 -1.48 4.63
CA PHE A 103 -4.24 -0.78 4.06
C PHE A 103 -5.45 -1.72 3.92
N CYS A 104 -5.25 -2.95 3.44
CA CYS A 104 -6.29 -3.97 3.36
C CYS A 104 -6.85 -4.33 4.75
N LEU A 105 -6.00 -4.42 5.77
CA LEU A 105 -6.44 -4.64 7.16
C LEU A 105 -7.37 -3.53 7.63
N PHE A 106 -6.97 -2.26 7.47
CA PHE A 106 -7.79 -1.11 7.87
C PHE A 106 -9.09 -1.05 7.07
N ALA A 107 -9.05 -1.33 5.76
CA ALA A 107 -10.23 -1.38 4.92
C ALA A 107 -11.21 -2.47 5.37
N TYR A 108 -10.72 -3.65 5.72
CA TYR A 108 -11.57 -4.72 6.25
C TYR A 108 -12.24 -4.30 7.57
N VAL A 109 -11.48 -3.74 8.51
CA VAL A 109 -12.01 -3.31 9.82
C VAL A 109 -13.04 -2.20 9.66
N GLU A 110 -12.80 -1.23 8.79
CA GLU A 110 -13.71 -0.11 8.56
C GLU A 110 -14.98 -0.54 7.81
N LEU A 111 -14.82 -1.26 6.69
CA LEU A 111 -15.92 -1.54 5.76
C LEU A 111 -16.74 -2.76 6.17
N VAL A 112 -16.07 -3.80 6.65
CA VAL A 112 -16.71 -5.09 6.96
C VAL A 112 -17.10 -5.15 8.43
N GLU A 113 -16.20 -4.84 9.35
CA GLU A 113 -16.50 -4.85 10.78
C GLU A 113 -17.23 -3.58 11.23
N LYS A 114 -17.13 -2.49 10.47
CA LYS A 114 -17.71 -1.16 10.76
C LYS A 114 -17.24 -0.58 12.10
N LYS A 115 -16.02 -0.94 12.53
CA LYS A 115 -15.41 -0.55 13.79
C LYS A 115 -14.27 0.44 13.59
N TYR A 116 -13.96 1.19 14.63
CA TYR A 116 -12.75 2.03 14.72
C TYR A 116 -12.51 2.96 13.53
N LYS A 117 -13.58 3.49 12.92
CA LYS A 117 -13.47 4.32 11.72
C LYS A 117 -12.39 5.42 11.79
N PRO A 118 -12.30 6.26 12.86
CA PRO A 118 -11.28 7.28 12.95
C PRO A 118 -9.85 6.69 12.94
N ALA A 119 -9.63 5.58 13.67
CA ALA A 119 -8.33 4.91 13.71
C ALA A 119 -7.96 4.32 12.33
N CYS A 120 -8.93 3.77 11.59
CA CYS A 120 -8.70 3.28 10.23
C CYS A 120 -8.28 4.42 9.29
N TRP A 121 -8.90 5.60 9.41
CA TRP A 121 -8.52 6.77 8.61
C TRP A 121 -7.12 7.29 8.94
N LEU A 122 -6.74 7.30 10.22
CA LEU A 122 -5.36 7.57 10.62
C LEU A 122 -4.39 6.50 10.06
N GLY A 123 -4.81 5.23 10.06
CA GLY A 123 -4.07 4.15 9.43
C GLY A 123 -3.85 4.37 7.93
N TYR A 124 -4.90 4.75 7.19
CA TYR A 124 -4.77 5.09 5.76
C TYR A 124 -3.80 6.24 5.52
N LEU A 125 -3.89 7.31 6.33
CA LEU A 125 -2.97 8.43 6.24
C LEU A 125 -1.53 7.98 6.50
N ALA A 126 -1.31 7.14 7.52
CA ALA A 126 -0.01 6.58 7.81
C ALA A 126 0.53 5.76 6.62
N MET A 127 -0.32 5.00 5.92
CA MET A 127 0.09 4.23 4.73
C MET A 127 0.42 5.14 3.54
N CYS A 128 -0.28 6.26 3.36
CA CYS A 128 0.10 7.28 2.36
C CYS A 128 1.49 7.86 2.64
N LEU A 129 1.82 8.09 3.92
CA LEU A 129 3.13 8.59 4.35
C LEU A 129 4.20 7.49 4.45
N MET A 130 3.83 6.22 4.30
CA MET A 130 4.73 5.07 4.25
C MET A 130 5.24 4.81 2.83
N HIS A 131 4.36 4.89 1.83
CA HIS A 131 4.68 4.64 0.42
C HIS A 131 3.68 5.32 -0.52
N SER A 132 4.14 5.74 -1.70
CA SER A 132 3.32 6.41 -2.71
C SER A 132 2.11 5.59 -3.20
N SER A 133 2.20 4.24 -3.19
CA SER A 133 1.06 3.37 -3.50
C SER A 133 -0.11 3.52 -2.53
N GLY A 134 0.15 3.95 -1.27
CA GLY A 134 -0.88 4.26 -0.30
C GLY A 134 -1.83 5.37 -0.76
N ILE A 135 -1.33 6.36 -1.50
CA ILE A 135 -2.16 7.43 -2.06
C ILE A 135 -3.13 6.88 -3.09
N LEU A 136 -2.66 5.99 -3.97
CA LEU A 136 -3.53 5.36 -4.96
C LEU A 136 -4.67 4.59 -4.28
N MET A 137 -4.35 3.81 -3.25
CA MET A 137 -5.35 3.08 -2.48
C MET A 137 -6.30 4.02 -1.73
N MET A 138 -5.80 5.15 -1.21
CA MET A 138 -6.61 6.19 -0.57
C MET A 138 -7.57 6.83 -1.58
N MET A 139 -7.13 7.13 -2.80
CA MET A 139 -8.00 7.64 -3.87
C MET A 139 -9.12 6.67 -4.19
N ILE A 140 -8.81 5.37 -4.31
CA ILE A 140 -9.81 4.32 -4.51
C ILE A 140 -10.80 4.31 -3.33
N ARG A 141 -10.31 4.41 -2.09
CA ARG A 141 -11.17 4.43 -0.90
C ARG A 141 -12.11 5.65 -0.86
N ILE A 142 -11.60 6.83 -1.23
CA ILE A 142 -12.41 8.06 -1.35
C ILE A 142 -13.44 7.91 -2.48
N ALA A 143 -13.04 7.40 -3.63
CA ALA A 143 -13.95 7.14 -4.74
C ALA A 143 -15.10 6.20 -4.34
N LEU A 144 -14.80 5.14 -3.59
CA LEU A 144 -15.82 4.23 -3.03
C LEU A 144 -16.76 4.93 -2.05
N LEU A 145 -16.27 5.89 -1.25
CA LEU A 145 -17.13 6.72 -0.39
C LEU A 145 -18.10 7.59 -1.17
N LEU A 146 -17.58 8.23 -2.22
CA LEU A 146 -18.38 9.16 -3.05
C LEU A 146 -19.39 8.41 -3.94
N SER A 147 -19.12 7.13 -4.23
CA SER A 147 -19.93 6.31 -5.14
C SER A 147 -21.34 6.02 -4.62
N GLY A 148 -21.53 5.92 -3.31
CA GLY A 148 -22.81 5.47 -2.78
C GLY A 148 -23.27 4.12 -3.36
N LYS A 149 -24.29 3.49 -2.76
CA LYS A 149 -24.76 2.17 -3.23
C LYS A 149 -25.44 2.18 -4.63
N LYS A 150 -25.84 3.36 -5.13
CA LYS A 150 -26.71 3.48 -6.31
C LYS A 150 -25.97 3.53 -7.66
N ASN A 151 -24.66 3.83 -7.67
CA ASN A 151 -23.89 4.07 -8.90
C ASN A 151 -22.56 3.30 -8.97
N SER A 152 -22.49 2.07 -8.42
CA SER A 152 -21.23 1.32 -8.33
C SER A 152 -20.58 1.05 -9.70
N LYS A 153 -21.37 0.78 -10.75
CA LYS A 153 -20.85 0.55 -12.11
C LYS A 153 -20.24 1.82 -12.71
N PHE A 154 -20.91 2.96 -12.58
CA PHE A 154 -20.40 4.25 -13.06
C PHE A 154 -19.10 4.63 -12.37
N MET A 155 -19.00 4.37 -11.07
CA MET A 155 -17.80 4.68 -10.30
C MET A 155 -16.63 3.71 -10.59
N SER A 156 -16.89 2.45 -10.88
CA SER A 156 -15.84 1.54 -11.35
C SER A 156 -15.22 2.03 -12.67
N VAL A 157 -16.08 2.50 -13.59
CA VAL A 157 -15.64 3.12 -14.85
C VAL A 157 -14.87 4.42 -14.57
N LEU A 158 -15.34 5.28 -13.68
CA LEU A 158 -14.69 6.54 -13.34
C LEU A 158 -13.33 6.32 -12.65
N VAL A 159 -13.22 5.35 -11.75
CA VAL A 159 -11.94 4.95 -11.13
C VAL A 159 -10.97 4.40 -12.19
N PHE A 160 -11.46 3.58 -13.12
CA PHE A 160 -10.66 3.05 -14.23
C PHE A 160 -10.12 4.19 -15.10
N PHE A 161 -10.97 5.14 -15.50
CA PHE A 161 -10.53 6.33 -16.26
C PHE A 161 -9.60 7.23 -15.45
N ALA A 162 -9.84 7.42 -14.15
CA ALA A 162 -8.95 8.19 -13.27
C ALA A 162 -7.57 7.55 -13.15
N MET A 163 -7.47 6.21 -13.14
CA MET A 163 -6.19 5.51 -13.15
C MET A 163 -5.43 5.70 -14.46
N ILE A 164 -6.13 5.61 -15.61
CA ILE A 164 -5.53 5.85 -16.94
C ILE A 164 -5.08 7.31 -17.07
N LEU A 165 -5.97 8.26 -16.74
CA LEU A 165 -5.67 9.68 -16.79
C LEU A 165 -4.58 10.06 -15.76
N GLY A 166 -4.60 9.46 -14.57
CA GLY A 166 -3.58 9.64 -13.55
C GLY A 166 -2.20 9.23 -14.06
N GLY A 167 -2.09 8.10 -14.75
CA GLY A 167 -0.85 7.67 -15.40
C GLY A 167 -0.33 8.64 -16.48
N ALA A 168 -1.23 9.37 -17.13
CA ALA A 168 -0.86 10.35 -18.17
C ALA A 168 -0.65 11.77 -17.62
N VAL A 169 -1.38 12.16 -16.59
CA VAL A 169 -1.40 13.54 -16.03
C VAL A 169 -0.38 13.72 -14.91
N VAL A 170 -0.17 12.70 -14.08
CA VAL A 170 0.77 12.79 -12.94
C VAL A 170 2.20 13.11 -13.39
N PRO A 171 2.78 12.52 -14.47
CA PRO A 171 4.09 12.91 -14.97
C PRO A 171 4.18 14.39 -15.30
N ARG A 172 3.16 14.91 -16.01
CA ARG A 172 3.11 16.33 -16.41
C ARG A 172 2.93 17.29 -15.24
N LEU A 173 2.20 16.89 -14.21
CA LEU A 173 2.07 17.68 -12.97
C LEU A 173 3.39 17.75 -12.20
N GLY A 174 4.19 16.69 -12.21
CA GLY A 174 5.52 16.67 -11.57
C GLY A 174 6.50 17.66 -12.23
N GLU A 175 6.39 17.89 -13.54
CA GLU A 175 7.21 18.87 -14.28
C GLU A 175 6.82 20.33 -13.95
N ILE A 176 5.55 20.58 -13.65
CA ILE A 176 5.01 21.94 -13.44
C ILE A 176 5.11 22.36 -11.97
N THR A 177 5.13 21.40 -11.05
CA THR A 177 5.12 21.68 -9.61
C THR A 177 6.48 21.39 -8.98
N ASN A 178 7.03 22.39 -8.26
CA ASN A 178 8.26 22.22 -7.47
C ASN A 178 8.04 21.40 -6.16
N ILE A 179 7.00 20.56 -6.10
CA ILE A 179 6.73 19.71 -4.96
C ILE A 179 7.46 18.39 -5.17
N GLU A 180 8.53 18.17 -4.44
CA GLU A 180 9.41 17.00 -4.52
C GLU A 180 8.67 15.66 -4.49
N TYR A 181 7.60 15.58 -3.70
CA TYR A 181 6.76 14.37 -3.63
C TYR A 181 5.99 14.09 -4.94
N LEU A 182 5.51 15.11 -5.63
CA LEU A 182 4.86 14.97 -6.95
C LEU A 182 5.88 14.60 -8.03
N GLN A 183 7.09 15.14 -7.97
CA GLN A 183 8.19 14.77 -8.87
C GLN A 183 8.56 13.30 -8.70
N LEU A 184 8.64 12.82 -7.47
CA LEU A 184 8.92 11.40 -7.17
C LEU A 184 7.82 10.46 -7.66
N ILE A 185 6.54 10.88 -7.59
CA ILE A 185 5.42 10.11 -8.16
C ILE A 185 5.48 10.14 -9.69
N SER A 186 5.81 11.29 -10.30
CA SER A 186 5.93 11.43 -11.77
C SER A 186 7.03 10.54 -12.32
N GLU A 187 8.22 10.56 -11.73
CA GLU A 187 9.35 9.73 -12.12
C GLU A 187 9.03 8.22 -12.05
N LYS A 188 8.29 7.81 -11.01
CA LYS A 188 7.83 6.42 -10.90
C LYS A 188 6.76 6.07 -11.94
N ALA A 189 5.85 6.99 -12.24
CA ALA A 189 4.84 6.79 -13.27
C ALA A 189 5.49 6.67 -14.66
N GLU A 190 6.50 7.49 -14.97
CA GLU A 190 7.28 7.39 -16.20
C GLU A 190 8.04 6.06 -16.31
N ARG A 191 8.70 5.63 -15.25
CA ARG A 191 9.38 4.32 -15.23
C ARG A 191 8.40 3.17 -15.41
N ALA A 192 7.20 3.24 -14.82
CA ALA A 192 6.16 2.23 -14.99
C ALA A 192 5.60 2.20 -16.42
N THR A 193 5.50 3.35 -17.08
CA THR A 193 5.05 3.43 -18.48
C THR A 193 6.14 3.05 -19.48
N ALA A 194 7.40 3.38 -19.20
CA ALA A 194 8.56 3.03 -20.04
C ALA A 194 8.89 1.54 -19.99
N THR A 195 8.68 0.88 -18.86
CA THR A 195 8.82 -0.56 -18.73
C THR A 195 7.47 -1.19 -19.13
N SER A 196 7.45 -2.07 -20.12
CA SER A 196 6.27 -2.77 -20.69
C SER A 196 5.30 -3.41 -19.68
N GLY A 197 5.53 -3.22 -18.38
CA GLY A 197 4.67 -3.61 -17.28
C GLY A 197 3.30 -2.93 -17.25
N PHE A 198 3.11 -1.76 -17.89
CA PHE A 198 1.80 -1.12 -17.94
C PHE A 198 0.81 -1.89 -18.83
N VAL A 199 1.29 -2.49 -19.90
CA VAL A 199 0.47 -3.35 -20.79
C VAL A 199 0.02 -4.60 -20.02
N ASN A 200 0.92 -5.19 -19.23
CA ASN A 200 0.61 -6.35 -18.40
C ASN A 200 -0.35 -5.99 -17.25
N GLY A 201 -0.19 -4.82 -16.61
CA GLY A 201 -1.08 -4.35 -15.54
C GLY A 201 -2.50 -4.08 -16.02
N THR A 202 -2.68 -3.50 -17.20
CA THR A 202 -3.99 -3.29 -17.82
C THR A 202 -4.65 -4.61 -18.24
N GLN A 203 -3.88 -5.59 -18.69
CA GLN A 203 -4.40 -6.93 -19.00
C GLN A 203 -4.93 -7.63 -17.72
N TYR A 204 -4.20 -7.55 -16.60
CA TYR A 204 -4.69 -8.09 -15.32
C TYR A 204 -5.96 -7.38 -14.84
N LEU A 205 -6.07 -6.06 -14.98
CA LEU A 205 -7.27 -5.32 -14.62
C LEU A 205 -8.48 -5.69 -15.49
N VAL A 206 -8.27 -5.89 -16.80
CA VAL A 206 -9.32 -6.35 -17.73
C VAL A 206 -9.78 -7.77 -17.39
N ILE A 207 -8.85 -8.66 -17.05
CA ILE A 207 -9.18 -10.05 -16.64
C ILE A 207 -9.97 -10.03 -15.32
N CYS A 208 -9.52 -9.25 -14.32
CA CYS A 208 -10.27 -9.09 -13.07
C CYS A 208 -11.66 -8.49 -13.31
N TRP A 209 -11.80 -7.52 -14.20
CA TRP A 209 -13.08 -6.91 -14.52
C TRP A 209 -14.05 -7.90 -15.20
N MET A 210 -13.55 -8.74 -16.12
CA MET A 210 -14.35 -9.79 -16.79
C MET A 210 -14.82 -10.89 -15.81
N GLN A 211 -14.13 -11.11 -14.70
CA GLN A 211 -14.53 -12.11 -13.70
C GLN A 211 -15.60 -11.60 -12.71
N PHE A 212 -15.80 -10.28 -12.62
CA PHE A 212 -16.76 -9.64 -11.70
C PHE A 212 -17.97 -9.01 -12.40
N SER A 213 -18.08 -9.09 -13.73
CA SER A 213 -19.24 -8.67 -14.51
C SER A 213 -20.18 -9.82 -14.81
#